data_90a400e0535f24faee3494343c7b21c2
#
_entry.id   90a400e0535f24faee3494343c7b21c2
#
_cell.length_a   1.000
_cell.length_b   1.000
_cell.length_c   1.000
_cell.angle_alpha   90.00
_cell.angle_beta   90.00
_cell.angle_gamma   90.00
#
_symmetry.space_group_name_H-M   'P 1'
#
loop_
_entity.id
_entity.type
_entity.pdbx_description
1 polymer ?
#
loop_
_entity_poly.entity_id
_entity_poly.type
_entity_poly.pdbx_seq_one_letter_code
_entity_poly.pdbx_strand_id
1 'polypeptide(L)'
;MAPETPAAAPGQSPVQGHDSPVQGYDPRTGTPAGAPLPAAPAAEVDRAVAAATAAFSGWRAADRAAALDAVADLLDAHTAELAALADRETALGEGRLTGEVARTTGQLRLFAGVLRDGGYRDTVIEHAGQARPDLRRINRPIGPVAVFAASNFPFAFSVAGGDTASALAAGCPVIVKAHEGHPHTSLRTAELVKQALAGAGAPEGVFGLVFGFEAGVRLVRAPGIAGVGFTGSTRGGLALAKLCAERPDPIPFYGELGSVNPVFVLPGAVAERGAELAAGYAGSLTLGSGQFCTNPGLIFVPEDEAFLGEIAEAVAGTVGAPMLAERIHSGLVAGLADLAAVPGVRLLAEGKPGEGPWAPTPAVYAVAAQDFEANAEKLREEHFGPVGLVVTYRPDEAGGPAGLVERGSVGEGHLTSTIQLASEDEADLAAARELLPGLERIAGRIVFNGWPTGVAVTHAQHHGGPFPATTAPAHTSVGAAAIRRWLVPVVYQDAPAGLLPEPLAG
;
A
#
# COMPACT_ATOMS: atom_id res chain seq x y z
N MET A 1 -12.58 -20.10 43.29
CA MET A 1 -12.91 -20.39 41.89
C MET A 1 -12.17 -19.39 41.04
N ALA A 2 -11.10 -19.83 40.41
CA ALA A 2 -10.34 -19.02 39.46
C ALA A 2 -11.10 -19.03 38.10
N PRO A 3 -11.11 -17.94 37.32
CA PRO A 3 -11.75 -17.93 36.01
C PRO A 3 -10.93 -18.75 35.01
N GLU A 4 -11.60 -19.67 34.34
CA GLU A 4 -11.03 -20.45 33.24
C GLU A 4 -10.68 -19.56 32.06
N THR A 5 -9.45 -19.72 31.55
CA THR A 5 -8.96 -19.09 30.32
C THR A 5 -9.69 -19.72 29.13
N PRO A 6 -10.26 -18.96 28.18
CA PRO A 6 -10.89 -19.54 27.00
C PRO A 6 -9.83 -20.21 26.10
N ALA A 7 -10.18 -21.42 25.64
CA ALA A 7 -9.35 -22.21 24.72
C ALA A 7 -9.13 -21.46 23.40
N ALA A 8 -7.90 -21.48 22.89
CA ALA A 8 -7.52 -20.91 21.60
C ALA A 8 -8.24 -21.65 20.47
N ALA A 9 -8.75 -20.90 19.49
CA ALA A 9 -9.38 -21.42 18.29
C ALA A 9 -8.36 -22.24 17.45
N PRO A 10 -8.76 -23.35 16.80
CA PRO A 10 -7.89 -24.16 15.97
C PRO A 10 -7.54 -23.40 14.67
N GLY A 11 -6.26 -23.21 14.41
CA GLY A 11 -5.74 -22.58 13.16
C GLY A 11 -4.67 -21.50 13.36
N GLN A 12 -4.27 -21.18 14.57
CA GLN A 12 -3.13 -20.30 14.80
C GLN A 12 -1.85 -21.13 14.77
N SER A 13 -1.05 -20.98 13.69
CA SER A 13 0.37 -21.32 13.75
C SER A 13 0.98 -20.68 14.99
N PRO A 14 1.90 -21.33 15.71
CA PRO A 14 2.48 -20.77 16.92
C PRO A 14 3.05 -19.39 16.57
N VAL A 15 2.58 -18.35 17.27
CA VAL A 15 3.20 -17.03 17.25
C VAL A 15 4.67 -17.29 17.61
N GLN A 16 5.57 -17.07 16.65
CA GLN A 16 7.01 -17.20 16.89
C GLN A 16 7.33 -16.35 18.11
N GLY A 17 8.03 -16.92 19.09
CA GLY A 17 8.39 -16.23 20.33
C GLY A 17 9.04 -14.89 19.99
N HIS A 18 8.76 -13.86 20.76
CA HIS A 18 9.03 -12.45 20.51
C HIS A 18 10.49 -12.09 20.13
N ASP A 19 11.46 -12.99 20.40
CA ASP A 19 12.88 -12.84 20.07
C ASP A 19 13.39 -13.84 18.99
N SER A 20 12.49 -14.49 18.26
CA SER A 20 12.89 -15.48 17.25
C SER A 20 13.60 -14.81 16.07
N PRO A 21 14.68 -15.42 15.53
CA PRO A 21 15.31 -14.97 14.30
C PRO A 21 14.30 -14.91 13.14
N VAL A 22 14.49 -13.93 12.26
CA VAL A 22 13.64 -13.73 11.08
C VAL A 22 14.11 -14.64 9.97
N GLN A 23 13.23 -15.54 9.50
CA GLN A 23 13.51 -16.51 8.46
C GLN A 23 12.71 -16.17 7.20
N GLY A 24 13.41 -15.94 6.08
CA GLY A 24 12.83 -15.90 4.75
C GLY A 24 12.67 -17.29 4.17
N TYR A 25 11.68 -17.48 3.31
CA TYR A 25 11.39 -18.75 2.65
C TYR A 25 11.28 -18.55 1.14
N ASP A 26 11.67 -19.58 0.36
CA ASP A 26 11.33 -19.65 -1.06
C ASP A 26 9.87 -20.12 -1.20
N PRO A 27 8.95 -19.31 -1.71
CA PRO A 27 7.55 -19.69 -1.82
C PRO A 27 7.27 -20.85 -2.78
N ARG A 28 8.18 -21.12 -3.71
CA ARG A 28 8.06 -22.24 -4.67
C ARG A 28 8.24 -23.59 -3.99
N THR A 29 9.05 -23.64 -2.95
CA THR A 29 9.44 -24.88 -2.28
C THR A 29 8.98 -24.95 -0.82
N GLY A 30 8.66 -23.82 -0.21
CA GLY A 30 8.39 -23.72 1.24
C GLY A 30 9.64 -23.89 2.10
N THR A 31 10.84 -23.90 1.51
CA THR A 31 12.10 -24.09 2.25
C THR A 31 12.77 -22.76 2.57
N PRO A 32 13.66 -22.70 3.60
CA PRO A 32 14.40 -21.49 3.91
C PRO A 32 15.18 -20.93 2.72
N ALA A 33 15.01 -19.62 2.44
CA ALA A 33 15.68 -18.91 1.35
C ALA A 33 17.04 -18.32 1.73
N GLY A 34 17.58 -18.70 2.90
CA GLY A 34 18.87 -18.26 3.41
C GLY A 34 18.99 -18.54 4.91
N ALA A 35 20.07 -18.12 5.52
CA ALA A 35 20.23 -18.22 6.97
C ALA A 35 19.27 -17.27 7.70
N PRO A 36 18.77 -17.63 8.89
CA PRO A 36 17.92 -16.74 9.66
C PRO A 36 18.71 -15.50 10.11
N LEU A 37 18.08 -14.33 10.04
CA LEU A 37 18.65 -13.06 10.52
C LEU A 37 18.21 -12.81 11.98
N PRO A 38 19.07 -12.28 12.84
CA PRO A 38 18.71 -12.00 14.23
C PRO A 38 17.64 -10.90 14.30
N ALA A 39 16.66 -11.07 15.18
CA ALA A 39 15.77 -9.98 15.56
C ALA A 39 16.57 -8.90 16.30
N ALA A 40 16.26 -7.63 16.05
CA ALA A 40 16.96 -6.51 16.71
C ALA A 40 16.58 -6.45 18.19
N PRO A 41 17.55 -6.58 19.12
CA PRO A 41 17.27 -6.44 20.54
C PRO A 41 16.88 -5.00 20.90
N ALA A 42 16.19 -4.83 22.01
CA ALA A 42 15.70 -3.53 22.47
C ALA A 42 16.77 -2.41 22.45
N ALA A 43 17.99 -2.72 22.89
CA ALA A 43 19.10 -1.76 22.91
C ALA A 43 19.56 -1.33 21.50
N GLU A 44 19.38 -2.17 20.48
CA GLU A 44 19.68 -1.80 19.08
C GLU A 44 18.64 -0.83 18.54
N VAL A 45 17.35 -1.09 18.79
CA VAL A 45 16.27 -0.18 18.43
C VAL A 45 16.47 1.19 19.08
N ASP A 46 16.81 1.22 20.38
CA ASP A 46 17.05 2.47 21.11
C ASP A 46 18.23 3.26 20.53
N ARG A 47 19.34 2.58 20.18
CA ARG A 47 20.47 3.21 19.53
C ARG A 47 20.11 3.76 18.15
N ALA A 48 19.32 3.03 17.35
CA ALA A 48 18.84 3.50 16.06
C ALA A 48 17.98 4.77 16.19
N VAL A 49 17.07 4.81 17.16
CA VAL A 49 16.23 5.98 17.44
C VAL A 49 17.08 7.17 17.93
N ALA A 50 18.04 6.94 18.82
CA ALA A 50 18.93 7.99 19.29
C ALA A 50 19.79 8.57 18.16
N ALA A 51 20.34 7.72 17.28
CA ALA A 51 21.09 8.15 16.10
C ALA A 51 20.23 8.95 15.12
N ALA A 52 19.00 8.50 14.85
CA ALA A 52 18.05 9.22 14.01
C ALA A 52 17.68 10.59 14.60
N THR A 53 17.48 10.67 15.91
CA THR A 53 17.20 11.93 16.61
C THR A 53 18.38 12.90 16.50
N ALA A 54 19.61 12.42 16.64
CA ALA A 54 20.81 13.23 16.48
C ALA A 54 21.02 13.71 15.01
N ALA A 55 20.63 12.89 14.03
CA ALA A 55 20.76 13.19 12.60
C ALA A 55 19.71 14.19 12.10
N PHE A 56 18.67 14.49 12.87
CA PHE A 56 17.49 15.24 12.41
C PHE A 56 17.77 16.70 12.05
N SER A 57 18.86 17.29 12.47
CA SER A 57 19.16 18.71 12.21
C SER A 57 20.25 18.89 11.15
N GLY A 58 20.11 19.91 10.31
CA GLY A 58 21.21 20.39 9.47
C GLY A 58 21.35 19.78 8.06
N TRP A 59 20.49 18.84 7.65
CA TRP A 59 20.56 18.27 6.31
C TRP A 59 19.79 19.12 5.29
N ARG A 60 20.52 19.86 4.44
CA ARG A 60 19.92 20.80 3.47
C ARG A 60 19.18 20.09 2.34
N ALA A 61 18.17 20.76 1.76
CA ALA A 61 17.35 20.19 0.68
C ALA A 61 18.15 19.80 -0.57
N ALA A 62 19.15 20.62 -0.96
CA ALA A 62 20.00 20.33 -2.10
C ALA A 62 20.85 19.05 -1.88
N ASP A 63 21.39 18.88 -0.66
CA ASP A 63 22.19 17.71 -0.30
C ASP A 63 21.30 16.45 -0.25
N ARG A 64 20.05 16.58 0.24
CA ARG A 64 19.05 15.49 0.21
C ARG A 64 18.70 15.07 -1.21
N ALA A 65 18.52 16.03 -2.14
CA ALA A 65 18.23 15.71 -3.53
C ALA A 65 19.37 14.93 -4.18
N ALA A 66 20.62 15.35 -3.97
CA ALA A 66 21.79 14.64 -4.47
C ALA A 66 21.93 13.24 -3.84
N ALA A 67 21.64 13.10 -2.56
CA ALA A 67 21.67 11.82 -1.86
C ALA A 67 20.62 10.84 -2.39
N LEU A 68 19.40 11.31 -2.67
CA LEU A 68 18.33 10.48 -3.26
C LEU A 68 18.70 10.00 -4.66
N ASP A 69 19.32 10.86 -5.49
CA ASP A 69 19.85 10.45 -6.80
C ASP A 69 20.95 9.41 -6.66
N ALA A 70 21.89 9.58 -5.73
CA ALA A 70 22.97 8.62 -5.46
C ALA A 70 22.42 7.26 -4.99
N VAL A 71 21.37 7.23 -4.17
CA VAL A 71 20.68 5.99 -3.80
C VAL A 71 20.07 5.33 -5.02
N ALA A 72 19.38 6.10 -5.87
CA ALA A 72 18.77 5.58 -7.09
C ALA A 72 19.83 4.98 -8.04
N ASP A 73 20.95 5.69 -8.26
CA ASP A 73 22.02 5.23 -9.14
C ASP A 73 22.68 3.95 -8.64
N LEU A 74 22.89 3.83 -7.33
CA LEU A 74 23.49 2.63 -6.75
C LEU A 74 22.52 1.42 -6.79
N LEU A 75 21.23 1.62 -6.58
CA LEU A 75 20.23 0.56 -6.72
C LEU A 75 20.11 0.11 -8.19
N ASP A 76 20.12 1.03 -9.15
CA ASP A 76 20.09 0.70 -10.58
C ASP A 76 21.33 -0.15 -10.98
N ALA A 77 22.50 0.20 -10.46
CA ALA A 77 23.74 -0.55 -10.71
C ALA A 77 23.69 -2.00 -10.15
N HIS A 78 22.83 -2.28 -9.18
CA HIS A 78 22.68 -3.60 -8.55
C HIS A 78 21.36 -4.29 -8.89
N THR A 79 20.62 -3.84 -9.93
CA THR A 79 19.29 -4.33 -10.27
C THR A 79 19.25 -5.84 -10.43
N ALA A 80 20.18 -6.44 -11.17
CA ALA A 80 20.18 -7.90 -11.40
C ALA A 80 20.42 -8.70 -10.11
N GLU A 81 21.33 -8.26 -9.25
CA GLU A 81 21.59 -8.86 -7.94
C GLU A 81 20.35 -8.81 -7.05
N LEU A 82 19.75 -7.63 -6.96
CA LEU A 82 18.56 -7.38 -6.13
C LEU A 82 17.36 -8.18 -6.62
N ALA A 83 17.09 -8.19 -7.92
CA ALA A 83 15.98 -8.93 -8.52
C ALA A 83 16.12 -10.45 -8.28
N ALA A 84 17.31 -11.02 -8.50
CA ALA A 84 17.56 -12.44 -8.26
C ALA A 84 17.44 -12.81 -6.76
N LEU A 85 17.87 -11.92 -5.85
CA LEU A 85 17.74 -12.13 -4.42
C LEU A 85 16.27 -12.09 -3.99
N ALA A 86 15.53 -11.08 -4.43
CA ALA A 86 14.11 -10.93 -4.12
C ALA A 86 13.26 -12.06 -4.73
N ASP A 87 13.61 -12.54 -5.92
CA ASP A 87 12.89 -13.64 -6.55
C ASP A 87 12.95 -14.95 -5.74
N ARG A 88 14.08 -15.22 -5.11
CA ARG A 88 14.23 -16.37 -4.20
C ARG A 88 13.35 -16.26 -2.96
N GLU A 89 13.13 -15.06 -2.44
CA GLU A 89 12.34 -14.83 -1.22
C GLU A 89 10.85 -14.58 -1.49
N THR A 90 10.46 -14.29 -2.75
CA THR A 90 9.10 -13.85 -3.07
C THR A 90 8.43 -14.61 -4.21
N ALA A 91 9.18 -15.32 -5.06
CA ALA A 91 8.70 -15.97 -6.28
C ALA A 91 7.93 -15.04 -7.25
N LEU A 92 8.20 -13.72 -7.21
CA LEU A 92 7.48 -12.73 -8.02
C LEU A 92 7.96 -12.66 -9.48
N GLY A 93 9.06 -13.29 -9.80
CA GLY A 93 9.69 -13.31 -11.12
C GLY A 93 10.66 -12.15 -11.34
N GLU A 94 11.88 -12.45 -11.81
CA GLU A 94 12.95 -11.47 -12.00
C GLU A 94 12.54 -10.30 -12.91
N GLY A 95 11.73 -10.54 -13.95
CA GLY A 95 11.26 -9.48 -14.86
C GLY A 95 10.40 -8.43 -14.15
N ARG A 96 9.45 -8.88 -13.29
CA ARG A 96 8.66 -7.98 -12.45
C ARG A 96 9.54 -7.23 -11.46
N LEU A 97 10.45 -7.93 -10.80
CA LEU A 97 11.33 -7.35 -9.78
C LEU A 97 12.31 -6.34 -10.36
N THR A 98 12.84 -6.58 -11.56
CA THR A 98 13.62 -5.59 -12.33
C THR A 98 12.82 -4.32 -12.58
N GLY A 99 11.57 -4.45 -13.02
CA GLY A 99 10.66 -3.32 -13.21
C GLY A 99 10.34 -2.61 -11.89
N GLU A 100 10.28 -3.33 -10.79
CA GLU A 100 10.03 -2.75 -9.47
C GLU A 100 11.24 -1.98 -8.92
N VAL A 101 12.47 -2.43 -9.16
CA VAL A 101 13.67 -1.66 -8.86
C VAL A 101 13.65 -0.35 -9.65
N ALA A 102 13.40 -0.40 -10.97
CA ALA A 102 13.32 0.80 -11.81
C ALA A 102 12.22 1.77 -11.34
N ARG A 103 11.06 1.25 -10.89
CA ARG A 103 9.99 2.05 -10.28
C ARG A 103 10.47 2.73 -9.00
N THR A 104 11.21 2.03 -8.16
CA THR A 104 11.73 2.53 -6.88
C THR A 104 12.77 3.63 -7.11
N THR A 105 13.72 3.43 -8.03
CA THR A 105 14.73 4.43 -8.37
C THR A 105 14.11 5.64 -9.07
N GLY A 106 13.12 5.43 -9.94
CA GLY A 106 12.31 6.51 -10.52
C GLY A 106 11.59 7.36 -9.45
N GLN A 107 11.09 6.75 -8.39
CA GLN A 107 10.44 7.45 -7.27
C GLN A 107 11.44 8.26 -6.42
N LEU A 108 12.64 7.74 -6.18
CA LEU A 108 13.72 8.49 -5.53
C LEU A 108 14.08 9.76 -6.34
N ARG A 109 14.23 9.62 -7.66
CA ARG A 109 14.50 10.75 -8.57
C ARG A 109 13.32 11.74 -8.64
N LEU A 110 12.07 11.26 -8.59
CA LEU A 110 10.89 12.13 -8.46
C LEU A 110 11.02 13.04 -7.24
N PHE A 111 11.33 12.48 -6.07
CA PHE A 111 11.51 13.27 -4.85
C PHE A 111 12.73 14.19 -4.89
N ALA A 112 13.81 13.79 -5.52
CA ALA A 112 14.93 14.70 -5.78
C ALA A 112 14.48 15.91 -6.63
N GLY A 113 13.64 15.70 -7.64
CA GLY A 113 12.99 16.74 -8.43
C GLY A 113 12.09 17.66 -7.58
N VAL A 114 11.23 17.08 -6.72
CA VAL A 114 10.37 17.83 -5.78
C VAL A 114 11.19 18.74 -4.86
N LEU A 115 12.35 18.26 -4.40
CA LEU A 115 13.24 19.07 -3.57
C LEU A 115 13.85 20.26 -4.31
N ARG A 116 14.23 20.05 -5.59
CA ARG A 116 14.78 21.11 -6.45
C ARG A 116 13.74 22.16 -6.83
N ASP A 117 12.50 21.72 -7.07
CA ASP A 117 11.35 22.60 -7.30
C ASP A 117 11.03 23.48 -6.07
N GLY A 118 11.10 22.92 -4.87
CA GLY A 118 10.90 23.64 -3.60
C GLY A 118 9.45 23.87 -3.20
N GLY A 119 8.47 23.62 -4.05
CA GLY A 119 7.03 23.86 -3.79
C GLY A 119 6.47 23.10 -2.59
N TYR A 120 7.07 21.96 -2.19
CA TYR A 120 6.68 21.18 -1.01
C TYR A 120 6.77 21.98 0.31
N ARG A 121 7.59 23.06 0.34
CA ARG A 121 7.75 23.94 1.50
C ARG A 121 6.52 24.77 1.78
N ASP A 122 5.62 24.94 0.81
CA ASP A 122 4.39 25.74 0.91
C ASP A 122 4.65 27.11 1.58
N THR A 123 5.66 27.81 1.08
CA THR A 123 6.10 29.11 1.61
C THR A 123 5.08 30.18 1.29
N VAL A 124 4.59 30.89 2.32
CA VAL A 124 3.69 32.02 2.19
C VAL A 124 4.25 33.18 3.00
N ILE A 125 4.35 34.37 2.39
CA ILE A 125 4.82 35.59 3.04
C ILE A 125 3.72 36.64 2.90
N GLU A 126 3.26 37.18 4.05
CA GLU A 126 2.33 38.27 4.15
C GLU A 126 2.98 39.39 4.98
N HIS A 127 3.39 40.45 4.29
CA HIS A 127 4.04 41.58 4.99
C HIS A 127 3.09 42.35 5.90
N ALA A 128 3.64 42.99 6.95
CA ALA A 128 2.91 43.80 7.87
C ALA A 128 2.11 44.91 7.16
N GLY A 129 0.90 45.17 7.64
CA GLY A 129 0.00 46.21 7.15
C GLY A 129 -0.65 46.97 8.30
N GLN A 130 -1.57 47.92 8.03
CA GLN A 130 -2.19 48.76 9.05
C GLN A 130 -2.88 47.97 10.18
N ALA A 131 -3.41 46.77 9.92
CA ALA A 131 -4.16 45.94 10.86
C ALA A 131 -3.69 44.48 10.95
N ARG A 132 -2.52 44.16 10.37
CA ARG A 132 -1.99 42.78 10.39
C ARG A 132 -0.48 42.79 10.66
N PRO A 133 0.04 41.76 11.38
CA PRO A 133 1.48 41.56 11.57
C PRO A 133 2.15 41.06 10.30
N ASP A 134 3.49 41.02 10.25
CA ASP A 134 4.25 40.21 9.25
C ASP A 134 4.13 38.73 9.60
N LEU A 135 3.61 37.92 8.68
CA LEU A 135 3.40 36.50 8.85
C LEU A 135 4.12 35.73 7.73
N ARG A 136 4.96 34.81 8.13
CA ARG A 136 5.73 33.96 7.20
C ARG A 136 5.58 32.50 7.57
N ARG A 137 4.96 31.71 6.69
CA ARG A 137 4.72 30.27 6.89
C ARG A 137 5.63 29.43 6.04
N ILE A 138 6.10 28.31 6.57
CA ILE A 138 6.86 27.30 5.86
C ILE A 138 6.59 25.93 6.47
N ASN A 139 6.57 24.89 5.63
CA ASN A 139 6.54 23.50 6.09
C ASN A 139 7.92 23.04 6.58
N ARG A 140 7.92 22.35 7.72
CA ARG A 140 9.11 21.76 8.37
C ARG A 140 8.92 20.25 8.54
N PRO A 141 10.01 19.44 8.50
CA PRO A 141 9.91 18.01 8.78
C PRO A 141 9.46 17.75 10.21
N ILE A 142 8.67 16.68 10.42
CA ILE A 142 8.12 16.33 11.74
C ILE A 142 9.14 15.75 12.71
N GLY A 143 10.21 15.10 12.22
CA GLY A 143 11.21 14.39 13.04
C GLY A 143 11.52 13.00 12.49
N PRO A 144 12.24 12.15 13.26
CA PRO A 144 12.49 10.78 12.87
C PRO A 144 11.20 9.98 12.71
N VAL A 145 11.11 9.12 11.68
CA VAL A 145 9.93 8.32 11.40
C VAL A 145 10.24 6.85 11.31
N ALA A 146 9.26 6.01 11.69
CA ALA A 146 9.30 4.58 11.49
C ALA A 146 8.56 4.21 10.20
N VAL A 147 9.15 3.34 9.38
CA VAL A 147 8.54 2.82 8.16
C VAL A 147 8.44 1.31 8.25
N PHE A 148 7.24 0.77 8.04
CA PHE A 148 6.99 -0.67 8.04
C PHE A 148 6.92 -1.16 6.60
N ALA A 149 7.87 -2.00 6.21
CA ALA A 149 7.96 -2.56 4.87
C ALA A 149 6.78 -3.50 4.56
N ALA A 150 6.22 -3.43 3.35
CA ALA A 150 5.21 -4.34 2.86
C ALA A 150 5.82 -5.64 2.31
N SER A 151 5.01 -6.71 2.21
CA SER A 151 5.45 -8.01 1.71
C SER A 151 5.49 -8.11 0.18
N ASN A 152 4.48 -7.55 -0.47
CA ASN A 152 4.15 -7.78 -1.88
C ASN A 152 4.90 -6.86 -2.87
N PHE A 153 5.64 -5.89 -2.36
CA PHE A 153 6.51 -4.99 -3.11
C PHE A 153 7.85 -4.83 -2.39
N PRO A 154 8.79 -5.78 -2.57
CA PRO A 154 10.04 -5.84 -1.80
C PRO A 154 10.99 -4.66 -2.02
N PHE A 155 10.73 -3.80 -3.02
CA PHE A 155 11.48 -2.56 -3.27
C PHE A 155 10.60 -1.32 -3.15
N ALA A 156 9.48 -1.26 -3.90
CA ALA A 156 8.68 -0.05 -4.05
C ALA A 156 7.90 0.38 -2.79
N PHE A 157 7.57 -0.55 -1.90
CA PHE A 157 6.92 -0.31 -0.61
C PHE A 157 7.70 -0.95 0.55
N SER A 158 9.02 -1.02 0.41
CA SER A 158 9.92 -1.59 1.40
C SER A 158 11.04 -0.60 1.74
N VAL A 159 12.26 -1.09 1.92
CA VAL A 159 13.44 -0.39 2.48
C VAL A 159 13.74 0.95 1.81
N ALA A 160 13.74 1.01 0.47
CA ALA A 160 13.96 2.22 -0.32
C ALA A 160 12.68 2.74 -0.98
N GLY A 161 11.51 2.23 -0.54
CA GLY A 161 10.21 2.52 -1.14
C GLY A 161 9.69 3.92 -0.85
N GLY A 162 8.41 4.14 -1.24
CA GLY A 162 7.76 5.46 -1.21
C GLY A 162 7.77 6.17 0.13
N ASP A 163 7.55 5.44 1.21
CA ASP A 163 7.54 6.02 2.55
C ASP A 163 8.95 6.49 2.96
N THR A 164 9.97 5.65 2.74
CA THR A 164 11.37 6.01 3.00
C THR A 164 11.82 7.18 2.12
N ALA A 165 11.58 7.10 0.81
CA ALA A 165 11.99 8.14 -0.13
C ALA A 165 11.35 9.50 0.18
N SER A 166 10.03 9.52 0.44
CA SER A 166 9.30 10.75 0.77
C SER A 166 9.70 11.33 2.12
N ALA A 167 9.98 10.49 3.12
CA ALA A 167 10.40 10.93 4.45
C ALA A 167 11.82 11.52 4.42
N LEU A 168 12.78 10.84 3.76
CA LEU A 168 14.12 11.38 3.55
C LEU A 168 14.08 12.69 2.77
N ALA A 169 13.24 12.78 1.73
CA ALA A 169 13.03 14.01 0.98
C ALA A 169 12.51 15.15 1.88
N ALA A 170 11.54 14.89 2.74
CA ALA A 170 11.06 15.87 3.71
C ALA A 170 12.15 16.35 4.67
N GLY A 171 13.16 15.54 4.93
CA GLY A 171 14.23 15.77 5.90
C GLY A 171 14.02 15.02 7.22
N CYS A 172 13.18 14.01 7.21
CA CYS A 172 12.96 13.10 8.34
C CYS A 172 13.97 11.93 8.26
N PRO A 173 14.77 11.68 9.30
CA PRO A 173 15.48 10.42 9.44
C PRO A 173 14.51 9.24 9.48
N VAL A 174 14.90 8.12 8.88
CA VAL A 174 14.02 6.96 8.71
C VAL A 174 14.61 5.72 9.37
N ILE A 175 13.81 5.01 10.15
CA ILE A 175 14.13 3.67 10.62
C ILE A 175 13.10 2.71 10.03
N VAL A 176 13.56 1.81 9.16
CA VAL A 176 12.70 0.82 8.52
C VAL A 176 12.63 -0.44 9.36
N LYS A 177 11.43 -0.92 9.64
CA LYS A 177 11.19 -2.28 10.11
C LYS A 177 11.04 -3.18 8.88
N ALA A 178 12.02 -4.04 8.63
CA ALA A 178 12.04 -4.98 7.52
C ALA A 178 10.86 -5.95 7.58
N HIS A 179 10.32 -6.32 6.41
CA HIS A 179 9.30 -7.35 6.34
C HIS A 179 9.94 -8.74 6.41
N GLU A 180 9.33 -9.65 7.17
CA GLU A 180 9.83 -11.02 7.37
C GLU A 180 9.75 -11.90 6.12
N GLY A 181 8.97 -11.52 5.11
CA GLY A 181 8.82 -12.26 3.86
C GLY A 181 10.03 -12.15 2.91
N HIS A 182 10.90 -11.14 3.09
CA HIS A 182 12.07 -10.93 2.23
C HIS A 182 13.23 -10.28 3.02
N PRO A 183 13.74 -10.92 4.07
CA PRO A 183 14.70 -10.33 5.00
C PRO A 183 16.07 -10.06 4.36
N HIS A 184 16.59 -10.96 3.52
CA HIS A 184 17.87 -10.77 2.85
C HIS A 184 17.82 -9.68 1.79
N THR A 185 16.71 -9.58 1.04
CA THR A 185 16.45 -8.46 0.11
C THR A 185 16.44 -7.13 0.87
N SER A 186 15.77 -7.08 2.02
CA SER A 186 15.73 -5.89 2.88
C SER A 186 17.12 -5.52 3.40
N LEU A 187 17.90 -6.50 3.86
CA LEU A 187 19.26 -6.27 4.36
C LEU A 187 20.15 -5.70 3.25
N ARG A 188 20.17 -6.37 2.08
CA ARG A 188 21.02 -5.94 0.97
C ARG A 188 20.64 -4.57 0.43
N THR A 189 19.35 -4.29 0.30
CA THR A 189 18.86 -2.96 -0.10
C THR A 189 19.31 -1.90 0.91
N ALA A 190 19.21 -2.18 2.22
CA ALA A 190 19.63 -1.25 3.25
C ALA A 190 21.14 -0.97 3.26
N GLU A 191 21.98 -1.97 2.96
CA GLU A 191 23.41 -1.80 2.79
C GLU A 191 23.73 -0.81 1.67
N LEU A 192 23.08 -0.97 0.52
CA LEU A 192 23.26 -0.07 -0.64
C LEU A 192 22.75 1.35 -0.33
N VAL A 193 21.59 1.47 0.32
CA VAL A 193 21.06 2.77 0.76
C VAL A 193 22.03 3.47 1.71
N LYS A 194 22.54 2.78 2.73
CA LYS A 194 23.52 3.33 3.68
C LYS A 194 24.81 3.76 2.97
N GLN A 195 25.32 2.92 2.06
CA GLN A 195 26.53 3.23 1.27
C GLN A 195 26.33 4.50 0.44
N ALA A 196 25.22 4.61 -0.28
CA ALA A 196 24.94 5.77 -1.12
C ALA A 196 24.77 7.05 -0.30
N LEU A 197 24.00 6.99 0.81
CA LEU A 197 23.79 8.12 1.71
C LEU A 197 25.11 8.61 2.32
N ALA A 198 25.95 7.70 2.80
CA ALA A 198 27.28 8.04 3.35
C ALA A 198 28.20 8.66 2.27
N GLY A 199 28.22 8.10 1.05
CA GLY A 199 28.95 8.63 -0.08
C GLY A 199 28.50 10.04 -0.51
N ALA A 200 27.23 10.35 -0.32
CA ALA A 200 26.66 11.68 -0.57
C ALA A 200 26.79 12.65 0.63
N GLY A 201 27.47 12.27 1.71
CA GLY A 201 27.67 13.10 2.88
C GLY A 201 26.43 13.31 3.76
N ALA A 202 25.46 12.41 3.69
CA ALA A 202 24.29 12.44 4.58
C ALA A 202 24.72 12.26 6.05
N PRO A 203 24.02 12.87 7.02
CA PRO A 203 24.32 12.69 8.44
C PRO A 203 24.27 11.20 8.86
N GLU A 204 25.19 10.78 9.72
CA GLU A 204 25.14 9.46 10.31
C GLU A 204 23.84 9.29 11.11
N GLY A 205 23.17 8.13 10.97
CA GLY A 205 21.91 7.86 11.63
C GLY A 205 20.64 8.33 10.87
N VAL A 206 20.80 9.01 9.71
CA VAL A 206 19.64 9.45 8.90
C VAL A 206 18.81 8.27 8.37
N PHE A 207 19.39 7.06 8.29
CA PHE A 207 18.72 5.85 7.85
C PHE A 207 19.13 4.64 8.70
N GLY A 208 18.15 3.87 9.15
CA GLY A 208 18.30 2.64 9.92
C GLY A 208 17.41 1.51 9.41
N LEU A 209 17.79 0.27 9.73
CA LEU A 209 16.99 -0.94 9.48
C LEU A 209 16.97 -1.80 10.75
N VAL A 210 15.79 -2.31 11.11
CA VAL A 210 15.60 -3.26 12.22
C VAL A 210 14.76 -4.45 11.77
N PHE A 211 14.99 -5.62 12.38
CA PHE A 211 14.26 -6.86 12.14
C PHE A 211 13.50 -7.28 13.38
N GLY A 212 12.41 -8.02 13.18
CA GLY A 212 11.64 -8.64 14.25
C GLY A 212 10.37 -7.87 14.65
N PHE A 213 9.39 -8.62 15.16
CA PHE A 213 8.07 -8.09 15.53
C PHE A 213 8.18 -7.12 16.72
N GLU A 214 8.83 -7.53 17.79
CA GLU A 214 9.00 -6.70 19.01
C GLU A 214 9.81 -5.44 18.75
N ALA A 215 10.81 -5.52 17.87
CA ALA A 215 11.55 -4.34 17.42
C ALA A 215 10.62 -3.31 16.76
N GLY A 216 9.65 -3.76 15.96
CA GLY A 216 8.63 -2.88 15.37
C GLY A 216 7.73 -2.24 16.42
N VAL A 217 7.22 -2.99 17.39
CA VAL A 217 6.39 -2.47 18.48
C VAL A 217 7.20 -1.47 19.34
N ARG A 218 8.45 -1.79 19.67
CA ARG A 218 9.34 -0.89 20.41
C ARG A 218 9.61 0.40 19.64
N LEU A 219 9.85 0.29 18.34
CA LEU A 219 10.10 1.43 17.47
C LEU A 219 8.91 2.44 17.48
N VAL A 220 7.67 1.93 17.38
CA VAL A 220 6.47 2.79 17.47
C VAL A 220 6.36 3.47 18.82
N ARG A 221 6.74 2.79 19.91
CA ARG A 221 6.65 3.33 21.28
C ARG A 221 7.82 4.25 21.66
N ALA A 222 8.89 4.27 20.88
CA ALA A 222 10.11 5.03 21.21
C ALA A 222 9.83 6.56 21.17
N PRO A 223 10.19 7.32 22.22
CA PRO A 223 9.86 8.76 22.31
C PRO A 223 10.42 9.62 21.17
N GLY A 224 11.56 9.20 20.57
CA GLY A 224 12.21 9.91 19.46
C GLY A 224 11.52 9.76 18.11
N ILE A 225 10.52 8.89 17.98
CA ILE A 225 9.77 8.71 16.73
C ILE A 225 8.60 9.69 16.68
N ALA A 226 8.50 10.44 15.58
CA ALA A 226 7.53 11.51 15.35
C ALA A 226 6.39 11.15 14.39
N GLY A 227 6.46 9.99 13.72
CA GLY A 227 5.41 9.50 12.83
C GLY A 227 5.69 8.09 12.33
N VAL A 228 4.66 7.43 11.83
CA VAL A 228 4.75 6.04 11.31
C VAL A 228 4.10 5.96 9.94
N GLY A 229 4.82 5.30 8.98
CA GLY A 229 4.28 4.85 7.70
C GLY A 229 4.11 3.32 7.71
N PHE A 230 2.99 2.86 7.20
CA PHE A 230 2.64 1.44 7.16
C PHE A 230 1.87 1.11 5.89
N THR A 231 2.22 0.01 5.24
CA THR A 231 1.42 -0.62 4.18
C THR A 231 1.24 -2.08 4.50
N GLY A 232 -0.01 -2.55 4.59
CA GLY A 232 -0.27 -3.96 4.91
C GLY A 232 -1.72 -4.22 5.34
N SER A 233 -1.95 -5.34 6.04
CA SER A 233 -3.30 -5.76 6.43
C SER A 233 -3.98 -4.76 7.37
N THR A 234 -5.30 -4.61 7.24
CA THR A 234 -6.14 -3.76 8.10
C THR A 234 -5.93 -4.07 9.59
N ARG A 235 -5.90 -5.36 9.94
CA ARG A 235 -5.68 -5.78 11.34
C ARG A 235 -4.32 -5.30 11.89
N GLY A 236 -3.24 -5.49 11.11
CA GLY A 236 -1.90 -5.06 11.52
C GLY A 236 -1.78 -3.55 11.62
N GLY A 237 -2.32 -2.83 10.63
CA GLY A 237 -2.31 -1.37 10.61
C GLY A 237 -3.09 -0.76 11.77
N LEU A 238 -4.29 -1.25 12.06
CA LEU A 238 -5.10 -0.74 13.18
C LEU A 238 -4.46 -1.02 14.55
N ALA A 239 -3.76 -2.16 14.70
CA ALA A 239 -3.01 -2.44 15.92
C ALA A 239 -1.86 -1.43 16.13
N LEU A 240 -1.11 -1.08 15.07
CA LEU A 240 -0.05 -0.07 15.14
C LEU A 240 -0.60 1.35 15.31
N ALA A 241 -1.70 1.68 14.63
CA ALA A 241 -2.39 2.97 14.80
C ALA A 241 -2.83 3.19 16.25
N LYS A 242 -3.36 2.14 16.88
CA LYS A 242 -3.71 2.16 18.31
C LYS A 242 -2.48 2.44 19.17
N LEU A 243 -1.36 1.77 18.92
CA LEU A 243 -0.11 2.02 19.65
C LEU A 243 0.37 3.46 19.50
N CYS A 244 0.26 4.06 18.31
CA CYS A 244 0.60 5.47 18.07
C CYS A 244 -0.27 6.43 18.87
N ALA A 245 -1.58 6.14 18.94
CA ALA A 245 -2.57 6.96 19.67
C ALA A 245 -2.44 6.84 21.21
N GLU A 246 -2.04 5.68 21.72
CA GLU A 246 -1.90 5.39 23.17
C GLU A 246 -0.57 5.87 23.76
N ARG A 247 0.33 6.47 22.99
CA ARG A 247 1.57 7.05 23.50
C ARG A 247 1.26 8.25 24.42
N PRO A 248 2.15 8.56 25.41
CA PRO A 248 2.05 9.80 26.17
C PRO A 248 2.00 11.06 25.28
N ASP A 249 2.80 11.06 24.20
CA ASP A 249 2.76 12.02 23.11
C ASP A 249 2.29 11.31 21.83
N PRO A 250 0.98 11.35 21.49
CA PRO A 250 0.46 10.69 20.29
C PRO A 250 1.12 11.19 19.01
N ILE A 251 1.38 10.28 18.08
CA ILE A 251 2.02 10.59 16.81
C ILE A 251 1.12 10.20 15.63
N PRO A 252 1.24 10.85 14.46
CA PRO A 252 0.51 10.49 13.27
C PRO A 252 0.90 9.08 12.79
N PHE A 253 -0.12 8.35 12.35
CA PHE A 253 0.00 7.06 11.70
C PHE A 253 -0.59 7.14 10.29
N TYR A 254 0.23 6.89 9.29
CA TYR A 254 -0.14 6.89 7.87
C TYR A 254 -0.18 5.45 7.37
N GLY A 255 -1.34 4.82 7.52
CA GLY A 255 -1.58 3.43 7.13
C GLY A 255 -2.31 3.35 5.79
N GLU A 256 -1.73 2.61 4.84
CA GLU A 256 -2.43 2.05 3.68
C GLU A 256 -2.79 0.61 4.03
N LEU A 257 -4.09 0.30 3.94
CA LEU A 257 -4.67 -0.93 4.47
C LEU A 257 -5.32 -1.76 3.33
N GLY A 258 -6.18 -2.72 3.69
CA GLY A 258 -6.90 -3.57 2.74
C GLY A 258 -7.97 -2.83 1.93
N SER A 259 -8.23 -3.33 0.71
CA SER A 259 -9.28 -2.80 -0.17
C SER A 259 -9.76 -3.87 -1.15
N VAL A 260 -11.05 -3.89 -1.45
CA VAL A 260 -11.62 -4.80 -2.47
C VAL A 260 -11.70 -4.17 -3.87
N ASN A 261 -11.44 -2.87 -3.99
CA ASN A 261 -11.32 -2.11 -5.25
C ASN A 261 -12.46 -2.40 -6.24
N PRO A 262 -13.70 -2.00 -5.96
CA PRO A 262 -14.87 -2.37 -6.73
C PRO A 262 -14.79 -1.88 -8.18
N VAL A 263 -15.13 -2.79 -9.10
CA VAL A 263 -15.22 -2.51 -10.54
C VAL A 263 -16.69 -2.57 -10.95
N PHE A 264 -17.16 -1.58 -11.67
CA PHE A 264 -18.52 -1.49 -12.20
C PHE A 264 -18.47 -1.60 -13.72
N VAL A 265 -19.06 -2.66 -14.27
CA VAL A 265 -19.14 -2.87 -15.72
C VAL A 265 -20.55 -2.49 -16.17
N LEU A 266 -20.65 -1.54 -17.09
CA LEU A 266 -21.93 -1.08 -17.59
C LEU A 266 -22.38 -1.88 -18.84
N PRO A 267 -23.69 -1.93 -19.14
CA PRO A 267 -24.21 -2.78 -20.22
C PRO A 267 -23.64 -2.50 -21.60
N GLY A 268 -23.45 -1.22 -21.96
CA GLY A 268 -22.86 -0.83 -23.22
C GLY A 268 -21.42 -1.34 -23.37
N ALA A 269 -20.63 -1.31 -22.30
CA ALA A 269 -19.27 -1.86 -22.30
C ALA A 269 -19.25 -3.37 -22.57
N VAL A 270 -20.19 -4.12 -21.98
CA VAL A 270 -20.33 -5.56 -22.23
C VAL A 270 -20.67 -5.82 -23.70
N ALA A 271 -21.64 -5.08 -24.23
CA ALA A 271 -22.06 -5.22 -25.64
C ALA A 271 -20.93 -4.87 -26.63
N GLU A 272 -20.09 -3.88 -26.31
CA GLU A 272 -18.99 -3.42 -27.16
C GLU A 272 -17.78 -4.36 -27.14
N ARG A 273 -17.37 -4.81 -25.92
CA ARG A 273 -16.08 -5.50 -25.72
C ARG A 273 -16.09 -6.53 -24.57
N GLY A 274 -17.16 -7.29 -24.39
CA GLY A 274 -17.33 -8.26 -23.30
C GLY A 274 -16.13 -9.21 -23.15
N ALA A 275 -15.73 -9.88 -24.21
CA ALA A 275 -14.59 -10.81 -24.20
C ALA A 275 -13.25 -10.15 -23.78
N GLU A 276 -13.00 -8.90 -24.21
CA GLU A 276 -11.82 -8.11 -23.79
C GLU A 276 -11.90 -7.80 -22.29
N LEU A 277 -13.07 -7.41 -21.80
CA LEU A 277 -13.30 -7.13 -20.38
C LEU A 277 -13.10 -8.38 -19.52
N ALA A 278 -13.62 -9.53 -19.94
CA ALA A 278 -13.45 -10.79 -19.24
C ALA A 278 -11.95 -11.20 -19.15
N ALA A 279 -11.22 -11.10 -20.28
CA ALA A 279 -9.79 -11.39 -20.32
C ALA A 279 -8.98 -10.40 -19.47
N GLY A 280 -9.30 -9.10 -19.54
CA GLY A 280 -8.67 -8.04 -18.73
C GLY A 280 -8.91 -8.23 -17.23
N TYR A 281 -10.14 -8.61 -16.85
CA TYR A 281 -10.47 -8.95 -15.45
C TYR A 281 -9.63 -10.12 -14.94
N ALA A 282 -9.63 -11.23 -15.65
CA ALA A 282 -8.86 -12.41 -15.28
C ALA A 282 -7.35 -12.11 -15.16
N GLY A 283 -6.79 -11.33 -16.10
CA GLY A 283 -5.40 -10.88 -16.06
C GLY A 283 -5.08 -9.97 -14.87
N SER A 284 -5.96 -9.01 -14.57
CA SER A 284 -5.81 -8.10 -13.43
C SER A 284 -5.95 -8.85 -12.08
N LEU A 285 -6.93 -9.76 -11.98
CA LEU A 285 -7.21 -10.55 -10.78
C LEU A 285 -6.05 -11.48 -10.40
N THR A 286 -5.40 -12.09 -11.41
CA THR A 286 -4.35 -13.08 -11.18
C THR A 286 -2.94 -12.50 -11.19
N LEU A 287 -2.76 -11.22 -11.53
CA LEU A 287 -1.45 -10.58 -11.56
C LEU A 287 -0.75 -10.70 -10.19
N GLY A 288 0.48 -11.24 -10.19
CA GLY A 288 1.24 -11.47 -8.96
C GLY A 288 0.51 -12.35 -7.94
N SER A 289 -0.19 -13.37 -8.42
CA SER A 289 -1.06 -14.23 -7.59
C SER A 289 -2.14 -13.44 -6.82
N GLY A 290 -2.66 -12.38 -7.43
CA GLY A 290 -3.69 -11.51 -6.82
C GLY A 290 -3.23 -10.69 -5.63
N GLN A 291 -1.94 -10.67 -5.33
CA GLN A 291 -1.39 -10.03 -4.12
C GLN A 291 -1.06 -8.55 -4.35
N PHE A 292 -2.05 -7.79 -4.84
CA PHE A 292 -1.99 -6.34 -5.00
C PHE A 292 -3.02 -5.66 -4.09
N CYS A 293 -2.62 -4.57 -3.44
CA CYS A 293 -3.56 -3.72 -2.69
C CYS A 293 -4.69 -3.16 -3.57
N THR A 294 -4.46 -3.10 -4.88
CA THR A 294 -5.44 -2.68 -5.90
C THR A 294 -6.03 -3.84 -6.71
N ASN A 295 -6.00 -5.07 -6.21
CA ASN A 295 -6.65 -6.21 -6.86
C ASN A 295 -8.17 -5.96 -6.99
N PRO A 296 -8.80 -6.22 -8.19
CA PRO A 296 -10.25 -6.11 -8.38
C PRO A 296 -11.00 -7.29 -7.73
N GLY A 297 -10.98 -7.36 -6.41
CA GLY A 297 -11.62 -8.45 -5.63
C GLY A 297 -13.14 -8.45 -5.72
N LEU A 298 -13.76 -7.32 -6.12
CA LEU A 298 -15.20 -7.16 -6.24
C LEU A 298 -15.55 -6.53 -7.60
N ILE A 299 -16.39 -7.21 -8.39
CA ILE A 299 -16.83 -6.71 -9.69
C ILE A 299 -18.35 -6.80 -9.82
N PHE A 300 -19.00 -5.70 -10.16
CA PHE A 300 -20.42 -5.58 -10.43
C PHE A 300 -20.66 -5.62 -11.94
N VAL A 301 -21.48 -6.58 -12.41
CA VAL A 301 -21.75 -6.79 -13.82
C VAL A 301 -23.26 -6.86 -14.08
N PRO A 302 -23.74 -6.47 -15.27
CA PRO A 302 -25.14 -6.73 -15.65
C PRO A 302 -25.46 -8.23 -15.54
N GLU A 303 -26.71 -8.57 -15.22
CA GLU A 303 -27.21 -9.95 -15.25
C GLU A 303 -27.26 -10.44 -16.71
N ASP A 304 -26.13 -10.97 -17.18
CA ASP A 304 -25.90 -11.45 -18.54
C ASP A 304 -25.12 -12.79 -18.49
N GLU A 305 -25.82 -13.88 -18.78
CA GLU A 305 -25.24 -15.23 -18.74
C GLU A 305 -24.12 -15.44 -19.78
N ALA A 306 -24.17 -14.74 -20.93
CA ALA A 306 -23.11 -14.83 -21.91
C ALA A 306 -21.82 -14.18 -21.39
N PHE A 307 -21.91 -13.01 -20.79
CA PHE A 307 -20.75 -12.33 -20.20
C PHE A 307 -20.20 -13.08 -18.97
N LEU A 308 -21.07 -13.67 -18.15
CA LEU A 308 -20.63 -14.56 -17.07
C LEU A 308 -19.86 -15.78 -17.61
N GLY A 309 -20.31 -16.32 -18.74
CA GLY A 309 -19.61 -17.39 -19.45
C GLY A 309 -18.22 -16.98 -19.96
N GLU A 310 -18.09 -15.76 -20.50
CA GLU A 310 -16.80 -15.19 -20.94
C GLU A 310 -15.83 -15.00 -19.74
N ILE A 311 -16.33 -14.50 -18.61
CA ILE A 311 -15.52 -14.38 -17.37
C ILE A 311 -15.07 -15.77 -16.90
N ALA A 312 -15.99 -16.74 -16.90
CA ALA A 312 -15.69 -18.10 -16.48
C ALA A 312 -14.60 -18.74 -17.37
N GLU A 313 -14.70 -18.60 -18.69
CA GLU A 313 -13.72 -19.12 -19.64
C GLU A 313 -12.35 -18.46 -19.46
N ALA A 314 -12.33 -17.12 -19.32
CA ALA A 314 -11.11 -16.36 -19.11
C ALA A 314 -10.37 -16.80 -17.82
N VAL A 315 -11.10 -16.98 -16.72
CA VAL A 315 -10.53 -17.44 -15.45
C VAL A 315 -10.07 -18.89 -15.52
N ALA A 316 -10.83 -19.79 -16.17
CA ALA A 316 -10.46 -21.19 -16.37
C ALA A 316 -9.15 -21.35 -17.18
N GLY A 317 -8.81 -20.35 -18.00
CA GLY A 317 -7.54 -20.25 -18.72
C GLY A 317 -6.33 -19.91 -17.86
N THR A 318 -6.53 -19.38 -16.64
CA THR A 318 -5.45 -18.93 -15.76
C THR A 318 -4.77 -20.09 -15.01
N VAL A 319 -3.57 -19.83 -14.50
CA VAL A 319 -2.77 -20.80 -13.71
C VAL A 319 -2.35 -20.12 -12.40
N GLY A 320 -2.47 -20.83 -11.30
CA GLY A 320 -2.01 -20.37 -9.98
C GLY A 320 -0.50 -20.12 -9.96
N ALA A 321 -0.07 -19.22 -9.11
CA ALA A 321 1.34 -18.96 -8.86
C ALA A 321 1.59 -18.92 -7.33
N PRO A 322 2.82 -19.17 -6.87
CA PRO A 322 3.13 -19.13 -5.44
C PRO A 322 2.76 -17.80 -4.79
N MET A 323 2.14 -17.86 -3.63
CA MET A 323 1.93 -16.71 -2.75
C MET A 323 3.17 -16.47 -1.89
N LEU A 324 3.33 -15.25 -1.41
CA LEU A 324 4.52 -14.76 -0.70
C LEU A 324 4.87 -15.50 0.59
N ALA A 325 3.89 -16.11 1.26
CA ALA A 325 4.11 -16.80 2.54
C ALA A 325 2.98 -17.78 2.86
N GLU A 326 3.33 -18.83 3.60
CA GLU A 326 2.39 -19.84 4.10
C GLU A 326 1.16 -19.24 4.80
N ARG A 327 1.38 -18.25 5.68
CA ARG A 327 0.31 -17.60 6.43
C ARG A 327 -0.68 -16.85 5.53
N ILE A 328 -0.21 -16.30 4.41
CA ILE A 328 -1.07 -15.60 3.44
C ILE A 328 -1.90 -16.63 2.68
N HIS A 329 -1.26 -17.69 2.20
CA HIS A 329 -1.94 -18.81 1.53
C HIS A 329 -2.98 -19.48 2.45
N SER A 330 -2.62 -19.81 3.68
CA SER A 330 -3.54 -20.42 4.65
C SER A 330 -4.71 -19.50 5.00
N GLY A 331 -4.46 -18.19 5.10
CA GLY A 331 -5.50 -17.18 5.30
C GLY A 331 -6.47 -17.11 4.12
N LEU A 332 -5.95 -17.17 2.89
CA LEU A 332 -6.78 -17.23 1.68
C LEU A 332 -7.66 -18.48 1.67
N VAL A 333 -7.08 -19.66 1.91
CA VAL A 333 -7.83 -20.93 1.93
C VAL A 333 -8.97 -20.91 2.96
N ALA A 334 -8.70 -20.39 4.15
CA ALA A 334 -9.74 -20.24 5.18
C ALA A 334 -10.84 -19.25 4.76
N GLY A 335 -10.45 -18.08 4.23
CA GLY A 335 -11.41 -17.07 3.75
C GLY A 335 -12.28 -17.56 2.60
N LEU A 336 -11.75 -18.41 1.71
CA LEU A 336 -12.55 -19.01 0.63
C LEU A 336 -13.61 -20.01 1.14
N ALA A 337 -13.28 -20.75 2.20
CA ALA A 337 -14.26 -21.63 2.83
C ALA A 337 -15.40 -20.82 3.46
N ASP A 338 -15.09 -19.69 4.10
CA ASP A 338 -16.08 -18.78 4.66
C ASP A 338 -16.91 -18.09 3.58
N LEU A 339 -16.29 -17.66 2.47
CA LEU A 339 -16.98 -17.06 1.32
C LEU A 339 -17.97 -18.05 0.68
N ALA A 340 -17.53 -19.28 0.42
CA ALA A 340 -18.35 -20.32 -0.20
C ALA A 340 -19.53 -20.76 0.67
N ALA A 341 -19.46 -20.51 1.99
CA ALA A 341 -20.54 -20.83 2.92
C ALA A 341 -21.65 -19.74 3.01
N VAL A 342 -21.43 -18.57 2.38
CA VAL A 342 -22.42 -17.48 2.38
C VAL A 342 -23.61 -17.85 1.47
N PRO A 343 -24.86 -17.72 1.94
CA PRO A 343 -26.04 -18.00 1.13
C PRO A 343 -26.06 -17.17 -0.17
N GLY A 344 -26.41 -17.82 -1.29
CA GLY A 344 -26.45 -17.20 -2.62
C GLY A 344 -25.12 -17.16 -3.35
N VAL A 345 -24.00 -17.37 -2.67
CA VAL A 345 -22.68 -17.45 -3.31
C VAL A 345 -22.50 -18.80 -3.99
N ARG A 346 -22.07 -18.78 -5.24
CA ARG A 346 -21.73 -19.98 -6.01
C ARG A 346 -20.35 -19.83 -6.66
N LEU A 347 -19.60 -20.90 -6.76
CA LEU A 347 -18.39 -20.93 -7.58
C LEU A 347 -18.79 -20.73 -9.05
N LEU A 348 -18.24 -19.71 -9.71
CA LEU A 348 -18.45 -19.45 -11.12
C LEU A 348 -17.42 -20.18 -11.98
N ALA A 349 -16.14 -20.06 -11.63
CA ALA A 349 -15.06 -20.73 -12.33
C ALA A 349 -13.81 -20.86 -11.45
N GLU A 350 -13.01 -21.87 -11.77
CA GLU A 350 -11.65 -22.05 -11.26
C GLU A 350 -10.65 -22.13 -12.40
N GLY A 351 -9.47 -21.57 -12.20
CA GLY A 351 -8.32 -21.75 -13.04
C GLY A 351 -7.65 -23.13 -12.83
N LYS A 352 -6.39 -23.22 -13.21
CA LYS A 352 -5.56 -24.40 -12.99
C LYS A 352 -4.73 -24.21 -11.71
N PRO A 353 -4.51 -25.29 -10.92
CA PRO A 353 -3.63 -25.23 -9.77
C PRO A 353 -2.21 -24.83 -10.20
N GLY A 354 -1.54 -24.02 -9.40
CA GLY A 354 -0.13 -23.71 -9.59
C GLY A 354 0.80 -24.75 -9.01
N GLU A 355 2.09 -24.58 -9.25
CA GLU A 355 3.15 -25.43 -8.69
C GLU A 355 3.65 -24.87 -7.36
N GLY A 356 3.90 -25.74 -6.40
CA GLY A 356 4.45 -25.42 -5.08
C GLY A 356 3.41 -25.40 -3.95
N PRO A 357 3.89 -25.41 -2.70
CA PRO A 357 3.03 -25.63 -1.53
C PRO A 357 2.08 -24.45 -1.23
N TRP A 358 2.40 -23.26 -1.74
CA TRP A 358 1.64 -22.03 -1.47
C TRP A 358 1.02 -21.43 -2.75
N ALA A 359 0.81 -22.26 -3.79
CA ALA A 359 0.23 -21.83 -5.05
C ALA A 359 -1.28 -22.16 -5.08
N PRO A 360 -2.18 -21.18 -4.83
CA PRO A 360 -3.61 -21.39 -4.86
C PRO A 360 -4.12 -21.54 -6.29
N THR A 361 -5.25 -22.22 -6.45
CA THR A 361 -6.01 -22.19 -7.71
C THR A 361 -6.75 -20.85 -7.80
N PRO A 362 -6.59 -20.06 -8.87
CA PRO A 362 -7.40 -18.87 -9.10
C PRO A 362 -8.89 -19.23 -9.13
N ALA A 363 -9.74 -18.41 -8.51
CA ALA A 363 -11.16 -18.70 -8.44
C ALA A 363 -12.02 -17.44 -8.52
N VAL A 364 -13.18 -17.57 -9.14
CA VAL A 364 -14.19 -16.51 -9.17
C VAL A 364 -15.52 -17.08 -8.70
N TYR A 365 -16.11 -16.39 -7.73
CA TYR A 365 -17.45 -16.68 -7.22
C TYR A 365 -18.45 -15.69 -7.79
N ALA A 366 -19.74 -16.06 -7.79
CA ALA A 366 -20.82 -15.19 -8.23
C ALA A 366 -21.93 -15.16 -7.19
N VAL A 367 -22.59 -13.99 -7.11
CA VAL A 367 -23.75 -13.76 -6.22
C VAL A 367 -24.67 -12.73 -6.86
N ALA A 368 -25.98 -12.84 -6.68
CA ALA A 368 -26.92 -11.81 -7.10
C ALA A 368 -26.83 -10.58 -6.17
N ALA A 369 -27.08 -9.38 -6.69
CA ALA A 369 -26.99 -8.14 -5.93
C ALA A 369 -27.85 -8.15 -4.65
N GLN A 370 -29.04 -8.74 -4.68
CA GLN A 370 -29.93 -8.87 -3.51
C GLN A 370 -29.27 -9.71 -2.39
N ASP A 371 -28.66 -10.84 -2.73
CA ASP A 371 -27.99 -11.71 -1.76
C ASP A 371 -26.68 -11.08 -1.28
N PHE A 372 -25.99 -10.34 -2.15
CA PHE A 372 -24.82 -9.53 -1.80
C PHE A 372 -25.19 -8.48 -0.74
N GLU A 373 -26.26 -7.70 -0.95
CA GLU A 373 -26.72 -6.70 0.02
C GLU A 373 -27.11 -7.32 1.37
N ALA A 374 -27.76 -8.47 1.35
CA ALA A 374 -28.15 -9.18 2.57
C ALA A 374 -26.94 -9.68 3.39
N ASN A 375 -25.80 -9.88 2.76
CA ASN A 375 -24.57 -10.44 3.37
C ASN A 375 -23.36 -9.52 3.19
N ALA A 376 -23.54 -8.24 2.91
CA ALA A 376 -22.52 -7.31 2.46
C ALA A 376 -21.32 -7.21 3.43
N GLU A 377 -21.52 -7.32 4.74
CA GLU A 377 -20.44 -7.27 5.74
C GLU A 377 -19.40 -8.37 5.51
N LYS A 378 -19.82 -9.59 5.20
CA LYS A 378 -18.91 -10.71 4.91
C LYS A 378 -18.37 -10.66 3.49
N LEU A 379 -19.21 -10.30 2.51
CA LEU A 379 -18.86 -10.35 1.09
C LEU A 379 -17.94 -9.20 0.65
N ARG A 380 -17.71 -8.20 1.51
CA ARG A 380 -16.73 -7.12 1.32
C ARG A 380 -15.38 -7.38 1.98
N GLU A 381 -15.20 -8.54 2.63
CA GLU A 381 -13.89 -8.89 3.17
C GLU A 381 -12.87 -9.09 2.05
N GLU A 382 -11.67 -8.55 2.24
CA GLU A 382 -10.57 -8.72 1.30
C GLU A 382 -10.02 -10.16 1.36
N HIS A 383 -10.04 -10.85 0.23
CA HIS A 383 -9.36 -12.13 0.04
C HIS A 383 -8.05 -11.88 -0.71
N PHE A 384 -6.97 -11.65 0.03
CA PHE A 384 -5.67 -11.30 -0.55
C PHE A 384 -5.07 -12.47 -1.31
N GLY A 385 -5.37 -12.55 -2.62
CA GLY A 385 -5.01 -13.65 -3.52
C GLY A 385 -5.75 -13.56 -4.86
N PRO A 386 -5.58 -14.57 -5.75
CA PRO A 386 -6.15 -14.57 -7.10
C PRO A 386 -7.64 -15.00 -7.08
N VAL A 387 -8.44 -14.27 -6.29
CA VAL A 387 -9.85 -14.58 -6.04
C VAL A 387 -10.69 -13.32 -6.18
N GLY A 388 -11.86 -13.45 -6.82
CA GLY A 388 -12.82 -12.37 -6.99
C GLY A 388 -14.26 -12.81 -6.79
N LEU A 389 -15.11 -11.83 -6.46
CA LEU A 389 -16.55 -11.98 -6.35
C LEU A 389 -17.24 -11.15 -7.44
N VAL A 390 -17.98 -11.81 -8.30
CA VAL A 390 -18.84 -11.21 -9.32
C VAL A 390 -20.23 -11.01 -8.73
N VAL A 391 -20.68 -9.76 -8.65
CA VAL A 391 -22.04 -9.40 -8.22
C VAL A 391 -22.85 -9.06 -9.46
N THR A 392 -23.90 -9.84 -9.74
CA THR A 392 -24.79 -9.59 -10.86
C THR A 392 -25.90 -8.61 -10.48
N TYR A 393 -26.11 -7.57 -11.27
CA TYR A 393 -27.15 -6.58 -11.05
C TYR A 393 -28.09 -6.45 -12.26
N ARG A 394 -29.30 -5.98 -12.06
CA ARG A 394 -30.25 -5.63 -13.12
C ARG A 394 -30.22 -4.14 -13.38
N PRO A 395 -29.93 -3.70 -14.62
CA PRO A 395 -29.82 -2.27 -14.94
C PRO A 395 -31.13 -1.48 -14.73
N ASP A 396 -32.28 -2.14 -14.82
CA ASP A 396 -33.63 -1.58 -14.67
C ASP A 396 -34.14 -1.59 -13.22
N GLU A 397 -33.45 -2.23 -12.30
CA GLU A 397 -33.79 -2.17 -10.85
C GLU A 397 -33.29 -0.86 -10.22
N ALA A 398 -34.00 -0.44 -9.17
CA ALA A 398 -33.87 0.86 -8.49
C ALA A 398 -32.45 1.40 -8.38
N GLY A 399 -32.05 2.26 -9.31
CA GLY A 399 -30.75 2.93 -9.33
C GLY A 399 -29.59 2.11 -9.88
N GLY A 400 -29.80 0.88 -10.38
CA GLY A 400 -28.72 0.06 -10.91
C GLY A 400 -27.50 -0.02 -9.98
N PRO A 401 -26.24 0.08 -10.51
CA PRO A 401 -25.03 0.07 -9.67
C PRO A 401 -24.91 1.32 -8.79
N ALA A 402 -25.44 2.48 -9.19
CA ALA A 402 -25.45 3.69 -8.36
C ALA A 402 -26.26 3.49 -7.09
N GLY A 403 -27.42 2.81 -7.19
CA GLY A 403 -28.24 2.47 -6.03
C GLY A 403 -27.52 1.57 -5.01
N LEU A 404 -26.69 0.62 -5.46
CA LEU A 404 -25.85 -0.22 -4.58
C LEU A 404 -24.86 0.61 -3.78
N VAL A 405 -24.21 1.60 -4.43
CA VAL A 405 -23.29 2.52 -3.76
C VAL A 405 -24.02 3.44 -2.78
N GLU A 406 -25.15 4.02 -3.18
CA GLU A 406 -25.94 4.92 -2.31
C GLU A 406 -26.47 4.25 -1.06
N ARG A 407 -26.88 2.98 -1.16
CA ARG A 407 -27.32 2.18 -0.01
C ARG A 407 -26.17 1.71 0.88
N GLY A 408 -24.92 2.03 0.54
CA GLY A 408 -23.73 1.64 1.30
C GLY A 408 -23.36 0.16 1.17
N SER A 409 -23.97 -0.56 0.21
CA SER A 409 -23.76 -2.00 0.03
C SER A 409 -22.33 -2.32 -0.40
N VAL A 410 -21.65 -1.41 -1.12
CA VAL A 410 -20.28 -1.58 -1.61
C VAL A 410 -19.23 -1.34 -0.53
N GLY A 411 -19.54 -0.61 0.54
CA GLY A 411 -18.63 -0.24 1.63
C GLY A 411 -18.19 1.23 1.57
N GLU A 412 -17.45 1.65 2.59
CA GLU A 412 -17.18 3.07 2.83
C GLU A 412 -15.80 3.55 2.38
N GLY A 413 -14.82 2.65 2.18
CA GLY A 413 -13.47 3.07 1.84
C GLY A 413 -12.70 2.08 0.99
N HIS A 414 -12.27 2.55 -0.18
CA HIS A 414 -11.46 1.79 -1.13
C HIS A 414 -10.28 2.62 -1.64
N LEU A 415 -9.20 1.96 -2.02
CA LEU A 415 -8.08 2.61 -2.68
C LEU A 415 -8.46 3.04 -4.10
N THR A 416 -9.24 2.20 -4.79
CA THR A 416 -9.64 2.44 -6.18
C THR A 416 -11.07 1.97 -6.42
N SER A 417 -11.82 2.70 -7.23
CA SER A 417 -13.02 2.22 -7.92
C SER A 417 -12.85 2.35 -9.43
N THR A 418 -13.45 1.44 -10.19
CA THR A 418 -13.32 1.42 -11.65
C THR A 418 -14.69 1.40 -12.31
N ILE A 419 -14.85 2.16 -13.40
CA ILE A 419 -16.02 2.11 -14.27
C ILE A 419 -15.55 1.62 -15.64
N GLN A 420 -16.16 0.54 -16.12
CA GLN A 420 -16.05 0.08 -17.50
C GLN A 420 -17.32 0.52 -18.25
N LEU A 421 -17.17 1.37 -19.27
CA LEU A 421 -18.28 1.95 -20.01
C LEU A 421 -17.98 2.00 -21.52
N ALA A 422 -18.99 1.97 -22.35
CA ALA A 422 -18.88 2.31 -23.77
C ALA A 422 -18.87 3.84 -23.89
N SER A 423 -17.75 4.42 -24.33
CA SER A 423 -17.50 5.87 -24.23
C SER A 423 -18.40 6.72 -25.16
N GLU A 424 -19.04 6.10 -26.16
CA GLU A 424 -19.94 6.75 -27.09
C GLU A 424 -21.42 6.36 -26.85
N ASP A 425 -21.71 5.52 -25.85
CA ASP A 425 -23.06 5.11 -25.46
C ASP A 425 -23.67 6.10 -24.46
N GLU A 426 -24.75 6.77 -24.81
CA GLU A 426 -25.39 7.77 -23.97
C GLU A 426 -26.00 7.15 -22.68
N ALA A 427 -26.44 5.89 -22.71
CA ALA A 427 -26.98 5.20 -21.54
C ALA A 427 -25.87 4.90 -20.52
N ASP A 428 -24.73 4.38 -20.98
CA ASP A 428 -23.56 4.12 -20.13
C ASP A 428 -23.01 5.46 -19.56
N LEU A 429 -22.95 6.52 -20.38
CA LEU A 429 -22.52 7.83 -19.90
C LEU A 429 -23.48 8.42 -18.86
N ALA A 430 -24.79 8.21 -19.01
CA ALA A 430 -25.77 8.64 -18.01
C ALA A 430 -25.63 7.85 -16.71
N ALA A 431 -25.52 6.52 -16.78
CA ALA A 431 -25.30 5.67 -15.61
C ALA A 431 -23.98 5.98 -14.89
N ALA A 432 -22.91 6.27 -15.63
CA ALA A 432 -21.63 6.68 -15.06
C ALA A 432 -21.73 8.03 -14.32
N ARG A 433 -22.49 9.00 -14.87
CA ARG A 433 -22.74 10.31 -14.20
C ARG A 433 -23.51 10.15 -12.89
N GLU A 434 -24.45 9.21 -12.82
CA GLU A 434 -25.17 8.89 -11.59
C GLU A 434 -24.27 8.19 -10.55
N LEU A 435 -23.40 7.28 -11.00
CA LEU A 435 -22.52 6.49 -10.15
C LEU A 435 -21.36 7.33 -9.56
N LEU A 436 -20.81 8.25 -10.36
CA LEU A 436 -19.56 8.96 -10.06
C LEU A 436 -19.55 9.68 -8.70
N PRO A 437 -20.59 10.46 -8.30
CA PRO A 437 -20.58 11.13 -6.99
C PRO A 437 -20.53 10.16 -5.80
N GLY A 438 -21.09 8.96 -5.98
CA GLY A 438 -20.99 7.89 -5.00
C GLY A 438 -19.57 7.36 -4.87
N LEU A 439 -18.91 7.10 -6.00
CA LEU A 439 -17.54 6.59 -6.04
C LEU A 439 -16.53 7.60 -5.49
N GLU A 440 -16.71 8.90 -5.73
CA GLU A 440 -15.86 9.96 -5.17
C GLU A 440 -15.88 10.00 -3.64
N ARG A 441 -16.97 9.52 -3.01
CA ARG A 441 -17.06 9.42 -1.55
C ARG A 441 -16.35 8.19 -0.98
N ILE A 442 -16.28 7.09 -1.76
CA ILE A 442 -15.80 5.79 -1.25
C ILE A 442 -14.42 5.37 -1.77
N ALA A 443 -13.83 6.08 -2.73
CA ALA A 443 -12.55 5.70 -3.31
C ALA A 443 -11.60 6.89 -3.48
N GLY A 444 -10.30 6.63 -3.30
CA GLY A 444 -9.26 7.63 -3.49
C GLY A 444 -8.86 7.84 -4.95
N ARG A 445 -9.13 6.85 -5.83
CA ARG A 445 -8.83 6.90 -7.26
C ARG A 445 -9.98 6.30 -8.05
N ILE A 446 -10.39 6.98 -9.11
CA ILE A 446 -11.42 6.49 -10.03
C ILE A 446 -10.76 6.22 -11.38
N VAL A 447 -10.94 5.00 -11.89
CA VAL A 447 -10.38 4.53 -13.15
C VAL A 447 -11.50 4.34 -14.17
N PHE A 448 -11.30 4.79 -15.40
CA PHE A 448 -12.22 4.56 -16.50
C PHE A 448 -11.58 3.67 -17.54
N ASN A 449 -12.29 2.64 -17.97
CA ASN A 449 -11.91 1.73 -19.06
C ASN A 449 -10.51 1.11 -18.92
N GLY A 450 -9.99 1.02 -17.67
CA GLY A 450 -8.75 0.36 -17.30
C GLY A 450 -8.96 -0.64 -16.19
N TRP A 451 -7.87 -1.20 -15.67
CA TRP A 451 -7.92 -2.08 -14.50
C TRP A 451 -7.22 -1.43 -13.31
N PRO A 452 -7.67 -1.70 -12.07
CA PRO A 452 -7.16 -0.99 -10.89
C PRO A 452 -5.73 -1.38 -10.53
N THR A 453 -5.26 -2.56 -10.93
CA THR A 453 -3.90 -3.05 -10.64
C THR A 453 -2.84 -2.16 -11.27
N GLY A 454 -1.86 -1.78 -10.44
CA GLY A 454 -0.82 -0.84 -10.84
C GLY A 454 -1.16 0.62 -10.54
N VAL A 455 -0.16 1.33 -10.02
CA VAL A 455 -0.28 2.74 -9.63
C VAL A 455 0.96 3.47 -10.15
N ALA A 456 0.74 4.45 -11.03
CA ALA A 456 1.81 5.28 -11.58
C ALA A 456 2.40 6.21 -10.51
N VAL A 457 3.72 6.41 -10.53
CA VAL A 457 4.41 7.35 -9.64
C VAL A 457 4.53 8.70 -10.36
N THR A 458 3.61 9.61 -10.09
CA THR A 458 3.51 10.91 -10.76
C THR A 458 3.13 12.03 -9.80
N HIS A 459 3.13 13.28 -10.27
CA HIS A 459 2.73 14.43 -9.48
C HIS A 459 1.23 14.46 -9.15
N ALA A 460 0.38 14.00 -10.08
CA ALA A 460 -1.08 14.01 -9.90
C ALA A 460 -1.62 12.75 -9.20
N GLN A 461 -0.77 11.77 -8.90
CA GLN A 461 -1.25 10.52 -8.31
C GLN A 461 -1.71 10.72 -6.87
N HIS A 462 -2.85 10.10 -6.58
CA HIS A 462 -3.33 9.87 -5.22
C HIS A 462 -3.58 8.37 -5.02
N HIS A 463 -2.77 7.76 -4.17
CA HIS A 463 -2.96 6.39 -3.70
C HIS A 463 -3.28 6.44 -2.22
N GLY A 464 -4.54 6.44 -1.93
CA GLY A 464 -5.18 6.67 -0.65
C GLY A 464 -6.66 6.35 -0.76
N GLY A 465 -7.46 6.86 0.14
CA GLY A 465 -8.92 6.69 0.14
C GLY A 465 -9.49 6.82 1.55
N PRO A 466 -10.83 6.81 1.68
CA PRO A 466 -11.46 6.84 2.99
C PRO A 466 -11.14 5.60 3.84
N PHE A 467 -11.36 5.70 5.15
CA PHE A 467 -11.31 4.53 6.02
C PHE A 467 -12.38 3.49 5.58
N PRO A 468 -12.07 2.17 5.56
CA PRO A 468 -10.90 1.51 6.13
C PRO A 468 -9.70 1.35 5.18
N ALA A 469 -9.75 1.82 3.92
CA ALA A 469 -8.62 1.66 3.01
C ALA A 469 -7.36 2.41 3.47
N THR A 470 -7.52 3.56 4.13
CA THR A 470 -6.42 4.28 4.79
C THR A 470 -6.84 4.86 6.13
N THR A 471 -5.85 5.17 6.96
CA THR A 471 -6.07 5.88 8.24
C THR A 471 -5.99 7.40 8.11
N ALA A 472 -5.57 7.91 6.96
CA ALA A 472 -5.35 9.33 6.73
C ALA A 472 -5.76 9.73 5.29
N PRO A 473 -7.07 9.86 5.01
CA PRO A 473 -7.62 10.00 3.65
C PRO A 473 -7.16 11.27 2.91
N ALA A 474 -6.72 12.30 3.62
CA ALA A 474 -6.17 13.51 3.02
C ALA A 474 -4.73 13.35 2.48
N HIS A 475 -4.12 12.17 2.70
CA HIS A 475 -2.74 11.89 2.33
C HIS A 475 -2.64 10.73 1.36
N THR A 476 -1.60 10.75 0.54
CA THR A 476 -1.27 9.67 -0.42
C THR A 476 0.00 8.94 0.00
N SER A 477 0.08 7.62 -0.28
CA SER A 477 1.32 6.84 -0.12
C SER A 477 2.20 6.86 -1.38
N VAL A 478 1.66 7.23 -2.55
CA VAL A 478 2.37 7.23 -3.84
C VAL A 478 2.27 8.59 -4.51
N GLY A 479 3.34 8.98 -5.22
CA GLY A 479 3.42 10.24 -5.96
C GLY A 479 4.03 11.39 -5.17
N ALA A 480 4.24 12.53 -5.82
CA ALA A 480 4.97 13.66 -5.27
C ALA A 480 4.35 14.22 -3.96
N ALA A 481 3.03 14.18 -3.84
CA ALA A 481 2.32 14.67 -2.65
C ALA A 481 2.54 13.81 -1.39
N ALA A 482 3.11 12.61 -1.51
CA ALA A 482 3.41 11.73 -0.38
C ALA A 482 4.38 12.37 0.64
N ILE A 483 5.20 13.32 0.21
CA ILE A 483 6.10 14.10 1.08
C ILE A 483 5.33 14.88 2.18
N ARG A 484 4.06 15.26 1.91
CA ARG A 484 3.25 16.08 2.82
C ARG A 484 2.93 15.38 4.14
N ARG A 485 2.94 14.05 4.18
CA ARG A 485 2.76 13.27 5.42
C ARG A 485 3.81 13.57 6.48
N TRP A 486 4.98 13.98 6.06
CA TRP A 486 6.15 14.16 6.89
C TRP A 486 6.47 15.62 7.20
N LEU A 487 5.51 16.50 6.94
CA LEU A 487 5.67 17.95 7.06
C LEU A 487 4.58 18.57 7.95
N VAL A 488 4.97 19.58 8.72
CA VAL A 488 4.06 20.40 9.50
C VAL A 488 4.33 21.90 9.22
N PRO A 489 3.30 22.75 9.15
CA PRO A 489 3.48 24.19 8.97
C PRO A 489 3.97 24.84 10.26
N VAL A 490 4.89 25.81 10.11
CA VAL A 490 5.33 26.72 11.16
C VAL A 490 5.17 28.15 10.67
N VAL A 491 4.61 29.02 11.49
CA VAL A 491 4.44 30.45 11.21
C VAL A 491 5.40 31.25 12.08
N TYR A 492 6.13 32.16 11.42
CA TYR A 492 6.95 33.20 12.08
C TYR A 492 6.18 34.51 12.01
N GLN A 493 5.87 35.08 13.16
CA GLN A 493 5.18 36.36 13.28
C GLN A 493 6.15 37.44 13.76
N ASP A 494 6.22 38.55 13.05
CA ASP A 494 7.05 39.71 13.35
C ASP A 494 8.52 39.34 13.66
N ALA A 495 9.03 38.31 13.01
CA ALA A 495 10.35 37.76 13.27
C ALA A 495 11.45 38.67 12.70
N PRO A 496 12.53 38.97 13.46
CA PRO A 496 13.71 39.64 12.92
C PRO A 496 14.28 38.87 11.71
N ALA A 497 14.61 39.57 10.62
CA ALA A 497 15.08 38.96 9.37
C ALA A 497 16.24 37.98 9.55
N GLY A 498 17.17 38.28 10.47
CA GLY A 498 18.33 37.42 10.75
C GLY A 498 18.00 36.09 11.48
N LEU A 499 16.76 35.91 11.94
CA LEU A 499 16.29 34.65 12.58
C LEU A 499 15.44 33.80 11.64
N LEU A 500 15.06 34.31 10.49
CA LEU A 500 14.25 33.61 9.53
C LEU A 500 15.10 32.55 8.77
N PRO A 501 14.55 31.36 8.51
CA PRO A 501 15.19 30.40 7.60
C PRO A 501 15.29 31.00 6.19
N GLU A 502 16.35 30.63 5.45
CA GLU A 502 16.68 31.17 4.11
C GLU A 502 15.47 31.38 3.17
N PRO A 503 14.54 30.43 3.03
CA PRO A 503 13.38 30.61 2.14
C PRO A 503 12.39 31.70 2.58
N LEU A 504 12.50 32.19 3.81
CA LEU A 504 11.63 33.23 4.39
C LEU A 504 12.37 34.58 4.59
N ALA A 505 13.68 34.63 4.35
CA ALA A 505 14.50 35.80 4.62
C ALA A 505 14.44 36.86 3.52
N GLY A 506 13.79 36.57 2.37
CA GLY A 506 13.65 37.48 1.22
C GLY A 506 12.50 38.46 1.30
#